data_780f73ba8bd96dd0395a9d520a796bd5
#
_entry.id   780f73ba8bd96dd0395a9d520a796bd5
#
_cell.length_a   1.000
_cell.length_b   1.000
_cell.length_c   1.000
_cell.angle_alpha   90.00
_cell.angle_beta   90.00
_cell.angle_gamma   90.00
#
_symmetry.space_group_name_H-M   'P 1'
#
loop_
_entity.id
_entity.type
_entity.pdbx_description
1 polymer ?
#
loop_
_entity_poly.entity_id
_entity_poly.type
_entity_poly.pdbx_seq_one_letter_code
_entity_poly.pdbx_strand_id
1 'polypeptide(L)'
;FFEMLGNFSFGGYFKKEAITWAHEFVTKEMGLAIDHVTVFAGEPGVPRDTESADIWKSLDSSIEIRECGRADNFWGPTGDEGPCGPTTEIYVGGIEIWNVVFNQYFQKKDKTLEPLATPGIDTGMGLERLALVSQKVPTVFETDLFTAIMATIPSDIDERVRRVIADHARTSAFLIMDGVRPSNKDQGYVLRRLLRRMIAREHQLQRSDVSVLETIRAVISQYASLYPRMQEAEILEVCSQEREKFLRTLAQGLRELEKISDLTPEGAFKLYESFGLPYEVMKEAGGERATHLTREAFDAQFKAHQEKSRAGAEKKFGGHGLLLDTGELKAADERELGIVVRLHTATHLLQAALRKVLGSDVHQAGSDITVERTRFDFTFPRKMTDAEIRDVESLVNKAIADDLLVSKVTLSREDAEKTGALHFFKMKYPSQVDVYTVGEGDQWFSKEFCGGPHVQRTSEIKGIKIAKEEAVSAGVRRIRATLVD
;
A
#
# COMPACT_ATOMS: atom_id res chain seq x y z
N PHE A 1 -7.34 -10.17 3.84
CA PHE A 1 -8.58 -9.62 3.25
C PHE A 1 -9.79 -10.23 3.91
N PHE A 2 -10.80 -9.42 4.18
CA PHE A 2 -12.14 -9.84 4.57
C PHE A 2 -13.15 -8.79 4.10
N GLU A 3 -14.42 -9.18 4.03
CA GLU A 3 -15.50 -8.28 3.64
C GLU A 3 -16.18 -7.73 4.89
N MET A 4 -16.24 -6.40 4.99
CA MET A 4 -16.87 -5.71 6.11
C MET A 4 -18.24 -5.19 5.69
N LEU A 5 -19.28 -5.70 6.33
CA LEU A 5 -20.63 -5.17 6.23
C LEU A 5 -20.84 -4.11 7.34
N GLY A 6 -21.79 -3.23 7.14
CA GLY A 6 -22.07 -2.22 8.14
C GLY A 6 -23.13 -1.22 7.74
N ASN A 7 -23.52 -0.41 8.71
CA ASN A 7 -24.40 0.73 8.54
C ASN A 7 -23.80 1.95 9.23
N PHE A 8 -24.08 3.13 8.68
CA PHE A 8 -23.44 4.38 9.07
C PHE A 8 -24.47 5.46 9.29
N SER A 9 -24.22 6.34 10.27
CA SER A 9 -25.04 7.51 10.53
C SER A 9 -24.17 8.73 10.83
N PHE A 10 -24.50 9.83 10.20
CA PHE A 10 -23.86 11.14 10.39
C PHE A 10 -24.90 12.11 10.96
N GLY A 11 -25.35 11.83 12.21
CA GLY A 11 -26.37 12.62 12.90
C GLY A 11 -27.82 12.30 12.52
N GLY A 12 -28.09 11.23 11.77
CA GLY A 12 -29.43 10.80 11.40
C GLY A 12 -30.08 9.95 12.48
N TYR A 13 -29.50 8.81 12.82
CA TYR A 13 -29.91 7.93 13.92
C TYR A 13 -28.73 7.64 14.84
N PHE A 14 -29.02 7.08 16.02
CA PHE A 14 -27.96 6.80 16.98
C PHE A 14 -28.15 5.43 17.66
N LYS A 15 -27.75 5.27 18.92
CA LYS A 15 -27.68 3.99 19.65
C LYS A 15 -28.96 3.18 19.58
N LYS A 16 -30.11 3.80 19.87
CA LYS A 16 -31.38 3.08 19.96
C LYS A 16 -31.74 2.37 18.66
N GLU A 17 -31.71 3.10 17.56
CA GLU A 17 -32.04 2.55 16.25
C GLU A 17 -30.98 1.55 15.81
N ALA A 18 -29.68 1.88 15.97
CA ALA A 18 -28.59 1.00 15.56
C ALA A 18 -28.65 -0.35 16.28
N ILE A 19 -28.83 -0.35 17.60
CA ILE A 19 -28.93 -1.59 18.41
C ILE A 19 -30.21 -2.34 18.06
N THR A 20 -31.35 -1.64 17.89
CA THR A 20 -32.61 -2.29 17.53
C THR A 20 -32.52 -3.01 16.20
N TRP A 21 -31.97 -2.36 15.18
CA TRP A 21 -31.80 -2.96 13.85
C TRP A 21 -30.76 -4.09 13.85
N ALA A 22 -29.70 -3.95 14.62
CA ALA A 22 -28.72 -5.02 14.76
C ALA A 22 -29.34 -6.27 15.42
N HIS A 23 -30.11 -6.07 16.50
CA HIS A 23 -30.87 -7.15 17.14
C HIS A 23 -31.86 -7.81 16.16
N GLU A 24 -32.65 -7.00 15.45
CA GLU A 24 -33.61 -7.50 14.46
C GLU A 24 -32.98 -8.28 13.35
N PHE A 25 -31.89 -7.74 12.75
CA PHE A 25 -31.15 -8.42 11.70
C PHE A 25 -30.62 -9.78 12.16
N VAL A 26 -29.93 -9.85 13.30
CA VAL A 26 -29.34 -11.08 13.79
C VAL A 26 -30.41 -12.12 14.17
N THR A 27 -31.46 -11.69 14.88
CA THR A 27 -32.45 -12.65 15.44
C THR A 27 -33.56 -13.02 14.49
N LYS A 28 -34.08 -12.04 13.70
CA LYS A 28 -35.22 -12.28 12.80
C LYS A 28 -34.76 -12.60 11.38
N GLU A 29 -33.91 -11.78 10.78
CA GLU A 29 -33.52 -11.96 9.39
C GLU A 29 -32.54 -13.14 9.22
N MET A 30 -31.55 -13.24 10.11
CA MET A 30 -30.56 -14.34 10.09
C MET A 30 -31.00 -15.58 10.89
N GLY A 31 -32.01 -15.45 11.75
CA GLY A 31 -32.48 -16.54 12.61
C GLY A 31 -31.44 -17.08 13.60
N LEU A 32 -30.52 -16.22 14.01
CA LEU A 32 -29.42 -16.57 14.92
C LEU A 32 -29.76 -16.18 16.37
N ALA A 33 -29.34 -16.99 17.34
CA ALA A 33 -29.44 -16.66 18.75
C ALA A 33 -28.20 -15.87 19.18
N ILE A 34 -28.41 -14.72 19.85
CA ILE A 34 -27.31 -13.94 20.44
C ILE A 34 -26.95 -14.60 21.78
N ASP A 35 -25.68 -14.99 21.95
CA ASP A 35 -25.18 -15.55 23.19
C ASP A 35 -25.07 -14.48 24.28
N HIS A 36 -24.39 -13.40 23.95
CA HIS A 36 -24.18 -12.25 24.79
C HIS A 36 -23.79 -11.04 23.94
N VAL A 37 -23.90 -9.88 24.56
CA VAL A 37 -23.36 -8.64 24.01
C VAL A 37 -22.37 -8.02 24.99
N THR A 38 -21.43 -7.25 24.47
CA THR A 38 -20.53 -6.46 25.31
C THR A 38 -20.88 -4.98 25.25
N VAL A 39 -20.59 -4.24 26.31
CA VAL A 39 -20.73 -2.79 26.39
C VAL A 39 -19.55 -2.18 27.13
N PHE A 40 -19.29 -0.92 26.88
CA PHE A 40 -18.17 -0.22 27.51
C PHE A 40 -18.35 -0.02 29.02
N ALA A 41 -17.40 -0.53 29.82
CA ALA A 41 -17.44 -0.45 31.29
C ALA A 41 -17.16 0.95 31.86
N GLY A 42 -16.66 1.89 31.04
CA GLY A 42 -16.21 3.20 31.46
C GLY A 42 -14.75 3.27 31.86
N GLU A 43 -14.21 4.48 31.87
CA GLU A 43 -12.85 4.81 32.34
C GLU A 43 -12.81 6.27 32.81
N PRO A 44 -11.72 6.75 33.45
CA PRO A 44 -11.58 8.15 33.80
C PRO A 44 -11.79 9.08 32.59
N GLY A 45 -12.79 9.96 32.66
CA GLY A 45 -13.16 10.90 31.60
C GLY A 45 -14.16 10.37 30.56
N VAL A 46 -14.48 9.07 30.55
CA VAL A 46 -15.52 8.49 29.67
C VAL A 46 -16.44 7.60 30.50
N PRO A 47 -17.72 7.96 30.66
CA PRO A 47 -18.63 7.20 31.50
C PRO A 47 -18.93 5.81 30.91
N ARG A 48 -19.37 4.92 31.81
CA ARG A 48 -19.92 3.60 31.44
C ARG A 48 -21.11 3.79 30.50
N ASP A 49 -21.24 2.93 29.49
CA ASP A 49 -22.34 2.96 28.53
C ASP A 49 -23.57 2.21 29.03
N THR A 50 -24.27 2.83 30.02
CA THR A 50 -25.52 2.30 30.57
C THR A 50 -26.66 2.36 29.56
N GLU A 51 -26.67 3.35 28.67
CA GLU A 51 -27.70 3.51 27.65
C GLU A 51 -27.77 2.31 26.72
N SER A 52 -26.64 1.85 26.19
CA SER A 52 -26.60 0.66 25.32
C SER A 52 -27.03 -0.60 26.07
N ALA A 53 -26.60 -0.76 27.34
CA ALA A 53 -27.06 -1.87 28.18
C ALA A 53 -28.59 -1.86 28.38
N ASP A 54 -29.17 -0.72 28.67
CA ASP A 54 -30.62 -0.57 28.88
C ASP A 54 -31.41 -0.85 27.57
N ILE A 55 -30.93 -0.39 26.44
CA ILE A 55 -31.53 -0.69 25.13
C ILE A 55 -31.54 -2.21 24.89
N TRP A 56 -30.40 -2.89 25.06
CA TRP A 56 -30.32 -4.35 24.90
C TRP A 56 -31.30 -5.09 25.79
N LYS A 57 -31.37 -4.73 27.07
CA LYS A 57 -32.31 -5.32 28.03
C LYS A 57 -33.78 -5.06 27.68
N SER A 58 -34.08 -3.93 27.07
CA SER A 58 -35.45 -3.59 26.64
C SER A 58 -35.89 -4.43 25.43
N LEU A 59 -34.97 -4.83 24.57
CA LEU A 59 -35.25 -5.66 23.39
C LEU A 59 -35.38 -7.15 23.76
N ASP A 60 -34.47 -7.64 24.57
CA ASP A 60 -34.49 -9.01 25.08
C ASP A 60 -33.84 -9.08 26.47
N SER A 61 -34.67 -9.24 27.49
CA SER A 61 -34.22 -9.33 28.90
C SER A 61 -33.36 -10.56 29.20
N SER A 62 -33.35 -11.57 28.32
CA SER A 62 -32.57 -12.79 28.50
C SER A 62 -31.11 -12.66 28.01
N ILE A 63 -30.82 -11.65 27.19
CA ILE A 63 -29.45 -11.44 26.68
C ILE A 63 -28.51 -11.13 27.85
N GLU A 64 -27.41 -11.91 27.94
CA GLU A 64 -26.30 -11.61 28.85
C GLU A 64 -25.55 -10.37 28.37
N ILE A 65 -25.35 -9.38 29.25
CA ILE A 65 -24.56 -8.18 28.97
C ILE A 65 -23.26 -8.27 29.75
N ARG A 66 -22.14 -8.18 29.05
CA ARG A 66 -20.79 -8.15 29.64
C ARG A 66 -20.19 -6.76 29.50
N GLU A 67 -19.59 -6.27 30.57
CA GLU A 67 -18.92 -4.99 30.58
C GLU A 67 -17.43 -5.18 30.33
N CYS A 68 -16.90 -4.54 29.29
CA CYS A 68 -15.50 -4.64 28.91
C CYS A 68 -14.83 -3.26 28.84
N GLY A 69 -13.51 -3.27 28.97
CA GLY A 69 -12.72 -2.04 28.97
C GLY A 69 -12.43 -1.47 27.58
N ARG A 70 -11.57 -0.48 27.56
CA ARG A 70 -11.19 0.23 26.33
C ARG A 70 -10.62 -0.69 25.24
N ALA A 71 -9.91 -1.74 25.62
CA ALA A 71 -9.29 -2.66 24.66
C ALA A 71 -10.33 -3.38 23.78
N ASP A 72 -11.52 -3.64 24.33
CA ASP A 72 -12.57 -4.39 23.65
C ASP A 72 -13.71 -3.46 23.19
N ASN A 73 -14.20 -2.57 24.06
CA ASN A 73 -15.42 -1.78 23.80
C ASN A 73 -15.19 -0.27 23.65
N PHE A 74 -14.03 0.13 23.11
CA PHE A 74 -13.83 1.52 22.67
C PHE A 74 -13.01 1.54 21.38
N TRP A 75 -13.59 2.08 20.32
CA TRP A 75 -12.97 2.07 19.01
C TRP A 75 -12.53 3.46 18.54
N GLY A 76 -11.41 3.49 17.82
CA GLY A 76 -10.84 4.69 17.19
C GLY A 76 -9.97 5.55 18.11
N PRO A 77 -9.36 6.57 17.53
CA PRO A 77 -9.32 6.83 16.09
C PRO A 77 -8.38 5.87 15.35
N THR A 78 -8.54 5.74 14.03
CA THR A 78 -7.66 4.94 13.17
C THR A 78 -6.29 5.59 12.91
N GLY A 79 -6.11 6.85 13.34
CA GLY A 79 -4.87 7.62 13.19
C GLY A 79 -4.47 8.28 14.52
N ASP A 80 -3.63 9.31 14.43
CA ASP A 80 -3.21 10.08 15.61
C ASP A 80 -4.36 10.88 16.22
N GLU A 81 -5.32 11.29 15.42
CA GLU A 81 -6.51 12.04 15.81
C GLU A 81 -7.71 11.62 14.96
N GLY A 82 -8.93 11.77 15.48
CA GLY A 82 -10.16 11.47 14.74
C GLY A 82 -11.34 11.08 15.63
N PRO A 83 -12.49 10.77 15.01
CA PRO A 83 -13.69 10.27 15.70
C PRO A 83 -13.40 8.96 16.42
N CYS A 84 -14.02 8.78 17.58
CA CYS A 84 -13.91 7.58 18.41
C CYS A 84 -15.08 7.51 19.38
N GLY A 85 -15.24 6.34 20.01
CA GLY A 85 -16.25 6.21 21.06
C GLY A 85 -16.45 4.79 21.57
N PRO A 86 -17.34 4.64 22.55
CA PRO A 86 -17.76 3.34 23.05
C PRO A 86 -18.37 2.48 21.96
N THR A 87 -18.33 1.17 22.16
CA THR A 87 -18.92 0.19 21.25
C THR A 87 -19.78 -0.81 21.99
N THR A 88 -20.64 -1.49 21.24
CA THR A 88 -21.26 -2.74 21.67
C THR A 88 -20.98 -3.80 20.64
N GLU A 89 -20.60 -4.99 21.08
CA GLU A 89 -20.31 -6.12 20.22
C GLU A 89 -21.36 -7.22 20.41
N ILE A 90 -21.67 -7.94 19.35
CA ILE A 90 -22.66 -9.01 19.31
C ILE A 90 -21.94 -10.35 19.09
N TYR A 91 -22.19 -11.31 19.97
CA TYR A 91 -21.59 -12.65 19.94
C TYR A 91 -22.62 -13.71 19.63
N VAL A 92 -22.28 -14.60 18.68
CA VAL A 92 -23.07 -15.77 18.29
C VAL A 92 -22.15 -16.98 18.23
N GLY A 93 -22.49 -18.07 18.93
CA GLY A 93 -21.65 -19.27 18.99
C GLY A 93 -20.27 -18.99 19.61
N GLY A 94 -20.17 -18.00 20.50
CA GLY A 94 -18.90 -17.56 21.09
C GLY A 94 -18.03 -16.72 20.18
N ILE A 95 -18.52 -16.33 19.00
CA ILE A 95 -17.77 -15.53 17.99
C ILE A 95 -18.38 -14.14 17.93
N GLU A 96 -17.53 -13.11 18.06
CA GLU A 96 -17.92 -11.73 17.76
C GLU A 96 -18.20 -11.60 16.25
N ILE A 97 -19.47 -11.31 15.92
CA ILE A 97 -19.90 -11.16 14.54
C ILE A 97 -20.03 -9.69 14.11
N TRP A 98 -20.35 -8.80 15.05
CA TRP A 98 -20.66 -7.41 14.74
C TRP A 98 -20.20 -6.47 15.84
N ASN A 99 -19.47 -5.43 15.48
CA ASN A 99 -19.09 -4.33 16.37
C ASN A 99 -19.86 -3.07 15.95
N VAL A 100 -20.65 -2.52 16.85
CA VAL A 100 -21.45 -1.30 16.65
C VAL A 100 -20.78 -0.15 17.39
N VAL A 101 -20.16 0.76 16.65
CA VAL A 101 -19.37 1.88 17.19
C VAL A 101 -20.21 3.14 17.30
N PHE A 102 -20.18 3.78 18.45
CA PHE A 102 -20.85 5.04 18.76
C PHE A 102 -19.82 6.17 18.77
N ASN A 103 -19.58 6.80 17.63
CA ASN A 103 -18.69 7.95 17.52
C ASN A 103 -19.28 9.13 18.28
N GLN A 104 -18.85 9.32 19.53
CA GLN A 104 -19.30 10.38 20.44
C GLN A 104 -18.22 11.41 20.73
N TYR A 105 -16.96 11.06 20.48
CA TYR A 105 -15.81 11.88 20.82
C TYR A 105 -14.93 12.08 19.61
N PHE A 106 -14.16 13.18 19.66
CA PHE A 106 -12.99 13.40 18.80
C PHE A 106 -11.75 13.31 19.67
N GLN A 107 -10.88 12.35 19.40
CA GLN A 107 -9.57 12.26 20.04
C GLN A 107 -8.57 13.16 19.31
N LYS A 108 -7.92 14.06 20.05
CA LYS A 108 -6.83 14.90 19.56
C LYS A 108 -5.49 14.16 19.58
N LYS A 109 -4.46 14.75 18.95
CA LYS A 109 -3.08 14.20 18.94
C LYS A 109 -2.48 14.02 20.32
N ASP A 110 -2.85 14.87 21.28
CA ASP A 110 -2.43 14.78 22.68
C ASP A 110 -3.23 13.73 23.50
N LYS A 111 -4.09 12.95 22.81
CA LYS A 111 -4.99 11.93 23.39
C LYS A 111 -6.15 12.47 24.22
N THR A 112 -6.36 13.77 24.28
CA THR A 112 -7.56 14.33 24.90
C THR A 112 -8.79 14.05 24.04
N LEU A 113 -9.93 13.84 24.73
CA LEU A 113 -11.23 13.57 24.10
C LEU A 113 -12.12 14.80 24.22
N GLU A 114 -12.72 15.21 23.11
CA GLU A 114 -13.77 16.24 23.07
C GLU A 114 -15.06 15.64 22.54
N PRO A 115 -16.23 15.94 23.14
CA PRO A 115 -17.50 15.50 22.59
C PRO A 115 -17.69 15.98 21.15
N LEU A 116 -18.17 15.10 20.27
CA LEU A 116 -18.58 15.50 18.93
C LEU A 116 -19.89 16.29 18.98
N ALA A 117 -19.96 17.39 18.24
CA ALA A 117 -21.18 18.17 18.09
C ALA A 117 -22.32 17.35 17.44
N THR A 118 -21.96 16.43 16.56
CA THR A 118 -22.88 15.52 15.88
C THR A 118 -22.36 14.09 16.06
N PRO A 119 -22.93 13.32 17.00
CA PRO A 119 -22.60 11.92 17.16
C PRO A 119 -22.96 11.11 15.92
N GLY A 120 -22.24 10.02 15.70
CA GLY A 120 -22.42 9.15 14.53
C GLY A 120 -22.39 7.67 14.88
N ILE A 121 -22.88 6.87 13.96
CA ILE A 121 -22.76 5.41 14.00
C ILE A 121 -21.77 4.99 12.93
N ASP A 122 -20.85 4.11 13.33
CA ASP A 122 -19.93 3.41 12.46
C ASP A 122 -19.94 1.94 12.88
N THR A 123 -20.28 1.03 11.99
CA THR A 123 -20.36 -0.37 12.39
C THR A 123 -19.52 -1.26 11.48
N GLY A 124 -19.06 -2.37 12.04
CA GLY A 124 -18.32 -3.38 11.29
C GLY A 124 -18.79 -4.79 11.63
N MET A 125 -19.35 -5.49 10.63
CA MET A 125 -19.73 -6.89 10.72
C MET A 125 -18.92 -7.69 9.69
N GLY A 126 -18.12 -8.65 10.15
CA GLY A 126 -17.33 -9.50 9.27
C GLY A 126 -18.23 -10.49 8.52
N LEU A 127 -18.31 -10.39 7.18
CA LEU A 127 -19.10 -11.31 6.37
C LEU A 127 -18.66 -12.76 6.60
N GLU A 128 -17.37 -13.02 6.69
CA GLU A 128 -16.83 -14.36 6.94
C GLU A 128 -17.24 -14.93 8.29
N ARG A 129 -17.30 -14.08 9.33
CA ARG A 129 -17.75 -14.50 10.66
C ARG A 129 -19.26 -14.76 10.67
N LEU A 130 -20.04 -13.89 10.01
CA LEU A 130 -21.48 -14.09 9.84
C LEU A 130 -21.78 -15.38 9.06
N ALA A 131 -21.09 -15.63 7.95
CA ALA A 131 -21.22 -16.86 7.17
C ALA A 131 -20.88 -18.09 8.00
N LEU A 132 -19.81 -18.04 8.78
CA LEU A 132 -19.38 -19.14 9.64
C LEU A 132 -20.48 -19.54 10.63
N VAL A 133 -21.05 -18.59 11.38
CA VAL A 133 -22.08 -18.89 12.37
C VAL A 133 -23.42 -19.27 11.73
N SER A 134 -23.78 -18.66 10.61
CA SER A 134 -24.98 -18.94 9.86
C SER A 134 -24.96 -20.35 9.25
N GLN A 135 -23.82 -20.76 8.68
CA GLN A 135 -23.63 -22.07 8.07
C GLN A 135 -23.28 -23.15 9.11
N LYS A 136 -23.05 -22.77 10.36
CA LYS A 136 -22.70 -23.67 11.48
C LYS A 136 -21.50 -24.56 11.18
N VAL A 137 -20.48 -23.99 10.56
CA VAL A 137 -19.22 -24.69 10.23
C VAL A 137 -18.12 -24.30 11.22
N PRO A 138 -17.07 -25.14 11.41
CA PRO A 138 -16.08 -24.91 12.46
C PRO A 138 -15.12 -23.76 12.18
N THR A 139 -14.83 -23.44 10.91
CA THR A 139 -13.96 -22.33 10.53
C THR A 139 -14.45 -21.65 9.24
N VAL A 140 -13.92 -20.46 8.96
CA VAL A 140 -14.26 -19.70 7.75
C VAL A 140 -13.89 -20.46 6.45
N PHE A 141 -12.96 -21.39 6.52
CA PHE A 141 -12.49 -22.15 5.36
C PHE A 141 -13.47 -23.24 4.90
N GLU A 142 -14.44 -23.61 5.72
CA GLU A 142 -15.54 -24.52 5.36
C GLU A 142 -16.81 -23.79 4.92
N THR A 143 -16.81 -22.44 4.96
CA THR A 143 -17.93 -21.65 4.42
C THR A 143 -17.94 -21.67 2.89
N ASP A 144 -19.07 -21.31 2.29
CA ASP A 144 -19.21 -21.13 0.84
C ASP A 144 -18.27 -20.07 0.27
N LEU A 145 -17.77 -19.15 1.11
CA LEU A 145 -16.77 -18.14 0.73
C LEU A 145 -15.39 -18.77 0.43
N PHE A 146 -15.11 -19.97 0.92
CA PHE A 146 -13.80 -20.60 0.76
C PHE A 146 -13.86 -22.02 0.16
N THR A 147 -14.99 -22.72 0.20
CA THR A 147 -15.07 -24.13 -0.25
C THR A 147 -14.58 -24.34 -1.67
N ALA A 148 -14.95 -23.48 -2.62
CA ALA A 148 -14.47 -23.55 -4.00
C ALA A 148 -12.95 -23.31 -4.13
N ILE A 149 -12.42 -22.41 -3.34
CA ILE A 149 -10.98 -22.10 -3.29
C ILE A 149 -10.22 -23.27 -2.67
N MET A 150 -10.69 -23.76 -1.54
CA MET A 150 -10.10 -24.92 -0.83
C MET A 150 -10.12 -26.20 -1.67
N ALA A 151 -11.13 -26.38 -2.54
CA ALA A 151 -11.24 -27.53 -3.43
C ALA A 151 -10.12 -27.60 -4.48
N THR A 152 -9.44 -26.51 -4.78
CA THR A 152 -8.28 -26.51 -5.69
C THR A 152 -6.99 -27.03 -5.04
N ILE A 153 -7.01 -27.26 -3.73
CA ILE A 153 -5.85 -27.70 -2.95
C ILE A 153 -6.17 -29.09 -2.39
N PRO A 154 -5.40 -30.14 -2.75
CA PRO A 154 -5.66 -31.51 -2.31
C PRO A 154 -5.85 -31.67 -0.80
N SER A 155 -6.81 -32.48 -0.39
CA SER A 155 -7.22 -32.63 1.01
C SER A 155 -6.22 -33.38 1.88
N ASP A 156 -5.30 -34.12 1.28
CA ASP A 156 -4.20 -34.84 1.96
C ASP A 156 -3.01 -33.97 2.33
N ILE A 157 -3.03 -32.69 1.93
CA ILE A 157 -2.05 -31.69 2.35
C ILE A 157 -2.41 -31.19 3.76
N ASP A 158 -1.37 -30.88 4.54
CA ASP A 158 -1.52 -30.28 5.87
C ASP A 158 -2.51 -29.11 5.84
N GLU A 159 -3.47 -29.11 6.75
CA GLU A 159 -4.58 -28.17 6.78
C GLU A 159 -4.11 -26.70 6.92
N ARG A 160 -3.07 -26.47 7.70
CA ARG A 160 -2.48 -25.12 7.84
C ARG A 160 -1.90 -24.63 6.53
N VAL A 161 -1.25 -25.51 5.77
CA VAL A 161 -0.69 -25.16 4.46
C VAL A 161 -1.81 -24.82 3.46
N ARG A 162 -2.88 -25.63 3.44
CA ARG A 162 -4.07 -25.40 2.61
C ARG A 162 -4.70 -24.04 2.90
N ARG A 163 -4.94 -23.74 4.19
CA ARG A 163 -5.51 -22.45 4.64
C ARG A 163 -4.63 -21.26 4.27
N VAL A 164 -3.31 -21.39 4.42
CA VAL A 164 -2.36 -20.34 4.00
C VAL A 164 -2.45 -20.06 2.50
N ILE A 165 -2.49 -21.10 1.66
CA ILE A 165 -2.60 -20.93 0.22
C ILE A 165 -3.93 -20.25 -0.14
N ALA A 166 -5.06 -20.72 0.40
CA ALA A 166 -6.39 -20.19 0.11
C ALA A 166 -6.53 -18.70 0.54
N ASP A 167 -6.15 -18.38 1.77
CA ASP A 167 -6.20 -17.01 2.32
C ASP A 167 -5.33 -16.04 1.53
N HIS A 168 -4.09 -16.44 1.23
CA HIS A 168 -3.16 -15.59 0.51
C HIS A 168 -3.54 -15.44 -0.96
N ALA A 169 -4.13 -16.46 -1.60
CA ALA A 169 -4.64 -16.37 -2.96
C ALA A 169 -5.77 -15.33 -3.04
N ARG A 170 -6.75 -15.39 -2.12
CA ARG A 170 -7.84 -14.43 -2.05
C ARG A 170 -7.30 -13.01 -1.84
N THR A 171 -6.48 -12.81 -0.84
CA THR A 171 -5.89 -11.51 -0.54
C THR A 171 -5.07 -10.95 -1.71
N SER A 172 -4.28 -11.80 -2.38
CA SER A 172 -3.46 -11.37 -3.52
C SER A 172 -4.29 -10.93 -4.72
N ALA A 173 -5.38 -11.65 -5.03
CA ALA A 173 -6.28 -11.28 -6.12
C ALA A 173 -6.92 -9.90 -5.89
N PHE A 174 -7.41 -9.63 -4.68
CA PHE A 174 -7.99 -8.34 -4.33
C PHE A 174 -6.97 -7.20 -4.33
N LEU A 175 -5.77 -7.41 -3.79
CA LEU A 175 -4.71 -6.40 -3.85
C LEU A 175 -4.35 -6.02 -5.29
N ILE A 176 -4.25 -7.02 -6.18
CA ILE A 176 -3.92 -6.76 -7.60
C ILE A 176 -5.07 -6.03 -8.30
N MET A 177 -6.32 -6.44 -8.05
CA MET A 177 -7.53 -5.76 -8.53
C MET A 177 -7.54 -4.28 -8.16
N ASP A 178 -7.10 -3.95 -6.94
CA ASP A 178 -6.98 -2.55 -6.47
C ASP A 178 -5.71 -1.84 -6.96
N GLY A 179 -5.00 -2.41 -7.93
CA GLY A 179 -3.87 -1.79 -8.59
C GLY A 179 -2.52 -1.98 -7.89
N VAL A 180 -2.46 -2.76 -6.80
CA VAL A 180 -1.19 -3.06 -6.12
C VAL A 180 -0.32 -3.96 -7.01
N ARG A 181 0.97 -3.67 -7.07
CA ARG A 181 1.96 -4.49 -7.79
C ARG A 181 3.07 -4.94 -6.84
N PRO A 182 3.60 -6.17 -7.01
CA PRO A 182 4.67 -6.68 -6.15
C PRO A 182 5.89 -5.76 -6.16
N SER A 183 6.29 -5.27 -4.98
CA SER A 183 7.40 -4.34 -4.83
C SER A 183 8.18 -4.60 -3.53
N ASN A 184 9.19 -3.77 -3.24
CA ASN A 184 9.98 -3.83 -1.99
C ASN A 184 9.45 -2.86 -0.90
N LYS A 185 8.34 -2.15 -1.15
CA LYS A 185 7.82 -1.12 -0.26
C LYS A 185 6.30 -1.22 -0.12
N ASP A 186 5.79 -0.74 1.01
CA ASP A 186 4.39 -0.51 1.28
C ASP A 186 3.48 -1.73 0.97
N GLN A 187 2.32 -1.51 0.38
CA GLN A 187 1.37 -2.57 0.02
C GLN A 187 1.95 -3.59 -0.97
N GLY A 188 2.84 -3.12 -1.88
CA GLY A 188 3.49 -4.00 -2.84
C GLY A 188 4.46 -5.00 -2.19
N TYR A 189 5.08 -4.63 -1.06
CA TYR A 189 5.86 -5.57 -0.25
C TYR A 189 4.97 -6.64 0.39
N VAL A 190 3.81 -6.24 0.92
CA VAL A 190 2.84 -7.19 1.48
C VAL A 190 2.39 -8.19 0.41
N LEU A 191 1.95 -7.72 -0.76
CA LEU A 191 1.54 -8.57 -1.87
C LEU A 191 2.67 -9.53 -2.29
N ARG A 192 3.89 -9.02 -2.48
CA ARG A 192 5.05 -9.86 -2.84
C ARG A 192 5.30 -10.96 -1.80
N ARG A 193 5.19 -10.65 -0.51
CA ARG A 193 5.38 -11.59 0.58
C ARG A 193 4.33 -12.69 0.56
N LEU A 194 3.06 -12.35 0.35
CA LEU A 194 1.96 -13.33 0.25
C LEU A 194 2.17 -14.28 -0.94
N LEU A 195 2.43 -13.73 -2.13
CA LEU A 195 2.68 -14.51 -3.34
C LEU A 195 3.87 -15.46 -3.14
N ARG A 196 5.00 -14.96 -2.65
CA ARG A 196 6.20 -15.78 -2.44
C ARG A 196 6.02 -16.87 -1.40
N ARG A 197 5.21 -16.62 -0.38
CA ARG A 197 4.88 -17.66 0.60
C ARG A 197 4.10 -18.82 -0.03
N MET A 198 3.09 -18.52 -0.84
CA MET A 198 2.34 -19.55 -1.59
C MET A 198 3.24 -20.30 -2.58
N ILE A 199 4.03 -19.60 -3.36
CA ILE A 199 4.95 -20.17 -4.36
C ILE A 199 5.99 -21.09 -3.68
N ALA A 200 6.51 -20.69 -2.53
CA ALA A 200 7.44 -21.54 -1.77
C ALA A 200 6.76 -22.82 -1.28
N ARG A 201 5.50 -22.76 -0.84
CA ARG A 201 4.72 -23.94 -0.46
C ARG A 201 4.44 -24.86 -1.65
N GLU A 202 3.99 -24.30 -2.77
CA GLU A 202 3.82 -25.07 -4.03
C GLU A 202 5.11 -25.79 -4.40
N HIS A 203 6.25 -25.08 -4.36
CA HIS A 203 7.56 -25.67 -4.68
C HIS A 203 8.00 -26.77 -3.70
N GLN A 204 7.79 -26.59 -2.40
CA GLN A 204 8.15 -27.58 -1.37
C GLN A 204 7.33 -28.87 -1.45
N LEU A 205 6.06 -28.76 -1.83
CA LEU A 205 5.17 -29.90 -1.98
C LEU A 205 5.59 -30.81 -3.15
N GLN A 206 6.25 -30.28 -4.19
CA GLN A 206 6.69 -31.00 -5.39
C GLN A 206 5.56 -31.82 -6.05
N ARG A 207 4.34 -31.30 -6.05
CA ARG A 207 3.13 -31.97 -6.58
C ARG A 207 2.63 -31.23 -7.80
N SER A 208 2.28 -31.97 -8.85
CA SER A 208 1.72 -31.39 -10.09
C SER A 208 0.24 -31.00 -9.97
N ASP A 209 -0.47 -31.51 -8.95
CA ASP A 209 -1.87 -31.23 -8.67
C ASP A 209 -2.06 -30.04 -7.70
N VAL A 210 -0.98 -29.34 -7.33
CA VAL A 210 -1.01 -28.10 -6.56
C VAL A 210 -0.55 -26.94 -7.45
N SER A 211 -1.41 -25.97 -7.67
CA SER A 211 -1.09 -24.79 -8.44
C SER A 211 -1.65 -23.53 -7.80
N VAL A 212 -0.75 -22.63 -7.39
CA VAL A 212 -1.11 -21.31 -6.87
C VAL A 212 -1.95 -20.51 -7.89
N LEU A 213 -1.64 -20.64 -9.18
CA LEU A 213 -2.38 -19.92 -10.23
C LEU A 213 -3.81 -20.45 -10.39
N GLU A 214 -4.02 -21.78 -10.26
CA GLU A 214 -5.37 -22.36 -10.29
C GLU A 214 -6.18 -21.93 -9.06
N THR A 215 -5.54 -21.86 -7.88
CA THR A 215 -6.21 -21.37 -6.67
C THR A 215 -6.62 -19.91 -6.83
N ILE A 216 -5.77 -19.05 -7.41
CA ILE A 216 -6.10 -17.65 -7.72
C ILE A 216 -7.23 -17.58 -8.77
N ARG A 217 -7.24 -18.46 -9.77
CA ARG A 217 -8.34 -18.52 -10.76
C ARG A 217 -9.68 -18.88 -10.11
N ALA A 218 -9.68 -19.80 -9.14
CA ALA A 218 -10.89 -20.12 -8.38
C ALA A 218 -11.42 -18.90 -7.60
N VAL A 219 -10.52 -18.11 -6.98
CA VAL A 219 -10.90 -16.84 -6.35
C VAL A 219 -11.55 -15.90 -7.36
N ILE A 220 -10.93 -15.71 -8.52
CA ILE A 220 -11.47 -14.81 -9.57
C ILE A 220 -12.85 -15.29 -10.02
N SER A 221 -12.99 -16.58 -10.29
CA SER A 221 -14.28 -17.19 -10.69
C SER A 221 -15.38 -16.94 -9.67
N GLN A 222 -15.06 -16.99 -8.39
CA GLN A 222 -16.04 -16.78 -7.32
C GLN A 222 -16.44 -15.32 -7.16
N TYR A 223 -15.50 -14.40 -7.33
CA TYR A 223 -15.70 -12.99 -6.97
C TYR A 223 -15.94 -12.05 -8.17
N ALA A 224 -15.59 -12.44 -9.41
CA ALA A 224 -15.65 -11.53 -10.57
C ALA A 224 -17.05 -10.99 -10.88
N SER A 225 -18.12 -11.75 -10.58
CA SER A 225 -19.50 -11.28 -10.76
C SER A 225 -19.89 -10.16 -9.80
N LEU A 226 -19.29 -10.17 -8.59
CA LEU A 226 -19.53 -9.16 -7.55
C LEU A 226 -18.56 -7.98 -7.68
N TYR A 227 -17.36 -8.25 -8.19
CA TYR A 227 -16.28 -7.28 -8.35
C TYR A 227 -15.84 -7.16 -9.81
N PRO A 228 -16.54 -6.39 -10.66
CA PRO A 228 -16.28 -6.32 -12.12
C PRO A 228 -14.87 -5.86 -12.49
N ARG A 229 -14.14 -5.20 -11.57
CA ARG A 229 -12.73 -4.82 -11.77
C ARG A 229 -11.76 -6.00 -11.63
N MET A 230 -12.22 -7.17 -11.19
CA MET A 230 -11.39 -8.37 -11.03
C MET A 230 -11.11 -9.02 -12.37
N GLN A 231 -10.13 -8.50 -13.10
CA GLN A 231 -9.79 -8.95 -14.46
C GLN A 231 -8.80 -10.13 -14.40
N GLU A 232 -9.23 -11.31 -14.86
CA GLU A 232 -8.45 -12.55 -14.78
C GLU A 232 -7.09 -12.43 -15.46
N ALA A 233 -7.05 -11.92 -16.69
CA ALA A 233 -5.80 -11.82 -17.46
C ALA A 233 -4.74 -10.99 -16.73
N GLU A 234 -5.12 -9.84 -16.17
CA GLU A 234 -4.22 -8.94 -15.45
C GLU A 234 -3.71 -9.59 -14.14
N ILE A 235 -4.60 -10.18 -13.35
CA ILE A 235 -4.25 -10.78 -12.07
C ILE A 235 -3.31 -11.97 -12.27
N LEU A 236 -3.62 -12.86 -13.22
CA LEU A 236 -2.78 -14.03 -13.50
C LEU A 236 -1.43 -13.64 -14.10
N GLU A 237 -1.38 -12.61 -14.94
CA GLU A 237 -0.11 -12.12 -15.48
C GLU A 237 0.82 -11.63 -14.36
N VAL A 238 0.33 -10.79 -13.45
CA VAL A 238 1.11 -10.29 -12.30
C VAL A 238 1.62 -11.44 -11.42
N CYS A 239 0.75 -12.41 -11.14
CA CYS A 239 1.12 -13.57 -10.32
C CYS A 239 2.15 -14.46 -11.02
N SER A 240 1.98 -14.73 -12.32
CA SER A 240 2.91 -15.52 -13.12
C SER A 240 4.29 -14.88 -13.19
N GLN A 241 4.37 -13.58 -13.44
CA GLN A 241 5.63 -12.85 -13.50
C GLN A 241 6.39 -12.91 -12.16
N GLU A 242 5.71 -12.71 -11.02
CA GLU A 242 6.36 -12.80 -9.70
C GLU A 242 6.75 -14.26 -9.39
N ARG A 243 5.92 -15.25 -9.78
CA ARG A 243 6.22 -16.68 -9.64
C ARG A 243 7.48 -17.08 -10.41
N GLU A 244 7.57 -16.78 -11.69
CA GLU A 244 8.74 -17.07 -12.50
C GLU A 244 10.01 -16.41 -11.94
N LYS A 245 9.91 -15.14 -11.57
CA LYS A 245 11.02 -14.38 -11.00
C LYS A 245 11.51 -15.01 -9.69
N PHE A 246 10.60 -15.41 -8.82
CA PHE A 246 10.97 -15.97 -7.53
C PHE A 246 11.49 -17.40 -7.64
N LEU A 247 10.91 -18.25 -8.48
CA LEU A 247 11.38 -19.62 -8.68
C LEU A 247 12.84 -19.69 -9.15
N ARG A 248 13.35 -18.69 -9.90
CA ARG A 248 14.75 -18.61 -10.30
C ARG A 248 15.72 -18.54 -9.12
N THR A 249 15.31 -17.96 -8.00
CA THR A 249 16.15 -17.76 -6.81
C THR A 249 15.79 -18.66 -5.64
N LEU A 250 14.54 -19.15 -5.60
CA LEU A 250 13.99 -19.92 -4.47
C LEU A 250 14.81 -21.18 -4.16
N ALA A 251 15.04 -22.02 -5.17
CA ALA A 251 15.77 -23.29 -4.99
C ALA A 251 17.21 -23.06 -4.47
N GLN A 252 17.86 -22.00 -4.91
CA GLN A 252 19.20 -21.63 -4.41
C GLN A 252 19.12 -21.09 -2.99
N GLY A 253 18.14 -20.22 -2.70
CA GLY A 253 17.94 -19.67 -1.36
C GLY A 253 17.63 -20.75 -0.32
N LEU A 254 16.81 -21.74 -0.66
CA LEU A 254 16.53 -22.88 0.22
C LEU A 254 17.78 -23.72 0.48
N ARG A 255 18.60 -24.01 -0.55
CA ARG A 255 19.89 -24.71 -0.37
C ARG A 255 20.87 -23.93 0.51
N GLU A 256 20.90 -22.60 0.40
CA GLU A 256 21.74 -21.78 1.28
C GLU A 256 21.20 -21.79 2.74
N LEU A 257 19.88 -21.79 2.92
CA LEU A 257 19.26 -21.93 4.24
C LEU A 257 19.62 -23.29 4.88
N GLU A 258 19.67 -24.39 4.11
CA GLU A 258 20.04 -25.72 4.60
C GLU A 258 21.46 -25.81 5.15
N LYS A 259 22.38 -24.97 4.67
CA LYS A 259 23.79 -24.93 5.11
C LYS A 259 23.96 -24.22 6.46
N ILE A 260 22.95 -23.48 6.91
CA ILE A 260 23.00 -22.69 8.14
C ILE A 260 22.56 -23.58 9.31
N SER A 261 23.41 -23.71 10.32
CA SER A 261 23.10 -24.49 11.54
C SER A 261 22.21 -23.74 12.52
N ASP A 262 22.37 -22.42 12.64
CA ASP A 262 21.55 -21.51 13.43
C ASP A 262 21.29 -20.23 12.65
N LEU A 263 20.02 -19.96 12.35
CA LEU A 263 19.59 -18.85 11.50
C LEU A 263 19.45 -17.57 12.34
N THR A 264 20.51 -16.81 12.35
CA THR A 264 20.49 -15.48 13.01
C THR A 264 19.65 -14.45 12.21
N PRO A 265 19.18 -13.36 12.83
CA PRO A 265 18.47 -12.29 12.12
C PRO A 265 19.26 -11.70 10.95
N GLU A 266 20.58 -11.55 11.08
CA GLU A 266 21.47 -11.07 10.01
C GLU A 266 21.56 -12.09 8.87
N GLY A 267 21.68 -13.38 9.18
CA GLY A 267 21.69 -14.47 8.20
C GLY A 267 20.36 -14.53 7.44
N ALA A 268 19.26 -14.42 8.14
CA ALA A 268 17.92 -14.38 7.55
C ALA A 268 17.75 -13.14 6.63
N PHE A 269 18.24 -11.98 7.06
CA PHE A 269 18.19 -10.79 6.22
C PHE A 269 19.03 -10.93 4.94
N LYS A 270 20.20 -11.56 4.98
CA LYS A 270 21.01 -11.87 3.78
C LYS A 270 20.28 -12.79 2.81
N LEU A 271 19.59 -13.81 3.31
CA LEU A 271 18.78 -14.70 2.46
C LEU A 271 17.60 -13.96 1.82
N TYR A 272 16.96 -13.06 2.55
CA TYR A 272 15.94 -12.18 2.02
C TYR A 272 16.50 -11.25 0.92
N GLU A 273 17.61 -10.57 1.17
CA GLU A 273 18.24 -9.62 0.24
C GLU A 273 18.72 -10.31 -1.05
N SER A 274 19.39 -11.47 -0.92
CA SER A 274 20.03 -12.17 -2.05
C SER A 274 19.04 -13.00 -2.87
N PHE A 275 18.10 -13.69 -2.21
CA PHE A 275 17.19 -14.66 -2.85
C PHE A 275 15.72 -14.27 -2.75
N GLY A 276 15.41 -13.24 -1.97
CA GLY A 276 14.05 -12.79 -1.75
C GLY A 276 13.20 -13.74 -0.92
N LEU A 277 13.81 -14.57 -0.06
CA LEU A 277 13.09 -15.46 0.83
C LEU A 277 12.34 -14.66 1.91
N PRO A 278 10.99 -14.73 2.00
CA PRO A 278 10.25 -14.11 3.08
C PRO A 278 10.60 -14.72 4.44
N TYR A 279 10.45 -13.92 5.49
CA TYR A 279 10.65 -14.39 6.88
C TYR A 279 9.89 -15.70 7.18
N GLU A 280 8.62 -15.77 6.79
CA GLU A 280 7.76 -16.91 7.02
C GLU A 280 8.30 -18.19 6.34
N VAL A 281 8.80 -18.06 5.11
CA VAL A 281 9.42 -19.18 4.37
C VAL A 281 10.67 -19.64 5.08
N MET A 282 11.51 -18.73 5.55
CA MET A 282 12.74 -19.08 6.28
C MET A 282 12.43 -19.72 7.63
N LYS A 283 11.43 -19.21 8.37
CA LYS A 283 11.00 -19.75 9.67
C LYS A 283 10.44 -21.16 9.51
N GLU A 284 9.62 -21.39 8.49
CA GLU A 284 8.98 -22.67 8.22
C GLU A 284 9.95 -23.72 7.64
N ALA A 285 10.81 -23.34 6.69
CA ALA A 285 11.79 -24.25 6.08
C ALA A 285 13.02 -24.49 6.98
N GLY A 286 13.35 -23.52 7.83
CA GLY A 286 14.48 -23.61 8.76
C GLY A 286 14.22 -24.58 9.93
N GLY A 287 12.95 -24.76 10.36
CA GLY A 287 12.60 -25.64 11.47
C GLY A 287 13.35 -25.28 12.75
N GLU A 288 14.02 -26.26 13.35
CA GLU A 288 14.81 -26.06 14.59
C GLU A 288 15.93 -25.02 14.42
N ARG A 289 16.53 -24.93 13.26
CA ARG A 289 17.58 -23.94 12.95
C ARG A 289 17.10 -22.49 13.00
N ALA A 290 15.80 -22.27 12.84
CA ALA A 290 15.17 -20.95 12.89
C ALA A 290 14.44 -20.69 14.23
N THR A 291 14.65 -21.51 15.27
CA THR A 291 13.92 -21.38 16.54
C THR A 291 14.08 -20.00 17.16
N HIS A 292 15.31 -19.46 17.17
CA HIS A 292 15.64 -18.15 17.75
C HIS A 292 15.32 -16.98 16.84
N LEU A 293 14.94 -17.21 15.59
CA LEU A 293 14.57 -16.14 14.66
C LEU A 293 13.16 -15.63 15.01
N THR A 294 13.06 -14.43 15.55
CA THR A 294 11.79 -13.74 15.80
C THR A 294 11.48 -12.73 14.69
N ARG A 295 10.20 -12.41 14.56
CA ARG A 295 9.74 -11.41 13.59
C ARG A 295 10.32 -10.03 13.89
N GLU A 296 10.31 -9.64 15.15
CA GLU A 296 10.79 -8.34 15.63
C GLU A 296 12.30 -8.18 15.33
N ALA A 297 13.09 -9.24 15.57
CA ALA A 297 14.54 -9.20 15.31
C ALA A 297 14.84 -9.11 13.80
N PHE A 298 14.08 -9.83 12.96
CA PHE A 298 14.19 -9.72 11.50
C PHE A 298 13.80 -8.33 10.99
N ASP A 299 12.68 -7.79 11.46
CA ASP A 299 12.19 -6.48 11.06
C ASP A 299 13.14 -5.35 11.53
N ALA A 300 13.81 -5.52 12.68
CA ALA A 300 14.86 -4.61 13.14
C ALA A 300 16.06 -4.60 12.17
N GLN A 301 16.50 -5.76 11.66
CA GLN A 301 17.54 -5.83 10.63
C GLN A 301 17.10 -5.16 9.33
N PHE A 302 15.86 -5.40 8.92
CA PHE A 302 15.29 -4.77 7.73
C PHE A 302 15.27 -3.24 7.86
N LYS A 303 14.83 -2.72 9.00
CA LYS A 303 14.81 -1.29 9.31
C LYS A 303 16.22 -0.69 9.36
N ALA A 304 17.16 -1.35 10.04
CA ALA A 304 18.54 -0.92 10.11
C ALA A 304 19.21 -0.86 8.72
N HIS A 305 18.89 -1.83 7.83
CA HIS A 305 19.38 -1.81 6.46
C HIS A 305 18.75 -0.66 5.65
N GLN A 306 17.45 -0.39 5.83
CA GLN A 306 16.80 0.76 5.19
C GLN A 306 17.42 2.08 5.66
N GLU A 307 17.71 2.22 6.95
CA GLU A 307 18.38 3.39 7.53
C GLU A 307 19.82 3.53 7.00
N LYS A 308 20.59 2.43 6.95
CA LYS A 308 21.93 2.41 6.32
C LYS A 308 21.88 2.76 4.84
N SER A 309 20.89 2.27 4.11
CA SER A 309 20.68 2.60 2.70
C SER A 309 20.30 4.07 2.52
N ARG A 310 19.46 4.62 3.40
CA ARG A 310 19.14 6.06 3.45
C ARG A 310 20.37 6.87 3.85
N ALA A 311 21.07 6.52 4.92
CA ALA A 311 22.29 7.19 5.37
C ALA A 311 23.45 6.99 4.38
N GLY A 312 23.52 5.87 3.68
CA GLY A 312 24.47 5.64 2.58
C GLY A 312 24.13 6.43 1.33
N ALA A 313 22.85 6.66 1.06
CA ALA A 313 22.39 7.64 0.09
C ALA A 313 22.72 9.06 0.58
N GLU A 314 22.45 9.39 1.83
CA GLU A 314 22.83 10.66 2.45
C GLU A 314 24.36 10.88 2.50
N LYS A 315 25.17 9.84 2.77
CA LYS A 315 26.63 9.91 2.72
C LYS A 315 27.22 9.95 1.32
N LYS A 316 26.64 9.27 0.36
CA LYS A 316 26.98 9.45 -1.08
C LYS A 316 26.60 10.84 -1.60
N PHE A 317 25.61 11.48 -0.94
CA PHE A 317 25.10 12.82 -1.23
C PHE A 317 25.46 13.85 -0.16
N GLY A 318 26.23 13.47 0.88
CA GLY A 318 26.58 14.30 2.03
C GLY A 318 27.90 15.04 1.84
N GLY A 319 27.96 15.95 0.88
CA GLY A 319 28.82 17.13 1.02
C GLY A 319 28.13 18.14 1.95
N HIS A 320 28.87 18.81 2.82
CA HIS A 320 28.41 20.00 3.52
C HIS A 320 28.05 21.04 2.46
N GLY A 321 26.77 21.25 2.13
CA GLY A 321 26.36 22.14 1.09
C GLY A 321 25.01 22.79 1.35
N LEU A 322 24.71 23.86 0.63
CA LEU A 322 23.46 24.58 0.68
C LEU A 322 22.28 23.62 0.49
N LEU A 323 21.46 23.47 1.52
CA LEU A 323 20.15 22.83 1.44
C LEU A 323 19.22 23.82 0.72
N LEU A 324 18.68 23.42 -0.41
CA LEU A 324 17.54 24.11 -0.99
C LEU A 324 16.28 23.76 -0.20
N ASP A 325 15.37 24.69 -0.03
CA ASP A 325 14.15 24.55 0.79
C ASP A 325 13.26 23.37 0.43
N THR A 326 13.54 22.71 -0.70
CA THR A 326 12.80 21.53 -1.20
C THR A 326 13.38 20.20 -0.79
N GLY A 327 14.59 20.15 -0.19
CA GLY A 327 15.26 18.93 0.25
C GLY A 327 15.72 17.96 -0.86
N GLU A 328 15.42 18.25 -2.13
CA GLU A 328 15.71 17.36 -3.27
C GLU A 328 17.03 17.70 -4.00
N LEU A 329 17.48 18.93 -3.92
CA LEU A 329 18.69 19.42 -4.59
C LEU A 329 19.79 19.71 -3.58
N LYS A 330 20.96 19.10 -3.76
CA LYS A 330 22.14 19.28 -2.91
C LYS A 330 23.32 19.73 -3.75
N ALA A 331 23.91 20.87 -3.37
CA ALA A 331 25.10 21.43 -4.01
C ALA A 331 26.11 21.84 -2.93
N ALA A 332 27.40 21.60 -3.16
CA ALA A 332 28.45 21.92 -2.22
C ALA A 332 28.82 23.43 -2.27
N ASP A 333 28.65 24.07 -3.44
CA ASP A 333 28.94 25.46 -3.69
C ASP A 333 28.04 26.06 -4.79
N GLU A 334 28.17 27.34 -5.10
CA GLU A 334 27.37 28.04 -6.11
C GLU A 334 27.59 27.49 -7.55
N ARG A 335 28.77 26.95 -7.84
CA ARG A 335 29.05 26.35 -9.15
C ARG A 335 28.27 25.05 -9.32
N GLU A 336 28.30 24.19 -8.30
CA GLU A 336 27.51 22.96 -8.27
C GLU A 336 26.02 23.26 -8.29
N LEU A 337 25.58 24.30 -7.57
CA LEU A 337 24.19 24.76 -7.58
C LEU A 337 23.73 25.12 -9.00
N GLY A 338 24.55 25.87 -9.77
CA GLY A 338 24.24 26.19 -11.16
C GLY A 338 24.07 24.93 -12.02
N ILE A 339 24.91 23.88 -11.84
CA ILE A 339 24.78 22.61 -12.55
C ILE A 339 23.49 21.89 -12.17
N VAL A 340 23.18 21.82 -10.88
CA VAL A 340 22.01 21.13 -10.35
C VAL A 340 20.72 21.81 -10.80
N VAL A 341 20.66 23.14 -10.83
CA VAL A 341 19.52 23.95 -11.32
C VAL A 341 19.26 23.68 -12.82
N ARG A 342 20.31 23.62 -13.63
CA ARG A 342 20.23 23.25 -15.06
C ARG A 342 19.66 21.85 -15.24
N LEU A 343 20.18 20.87 -14.48
CA LEU A 343 19.68 19.47 -14.50
C LEU A 343 18.26 19.35 -13.98
N HIS A 344 17.86 20.19 -13.01
CA HIS A 344 16.49 20.20 -12.50
C HIS A 344 15.50 20.64 -13.58
N THR A 345 15.81 21.74 -14.28
CA THR A 345 14.98 22.17 -15.40
C THR A 345 14.98 21.16 -16.54
N ALA A 346 16.14 20.54 -16.85
CA ALA A 346 16.22 19.46 -17.82
C ALA A 346 15.35 18.25 -17.47
N THR A 347 15.15 17.97 -16.17
CA THR A 347 14.27 16.88 -15.71
C THR A 347 12.81 17.14 -16.08
N HIS A 348 12.33 18.39 -15.96
CA HIS A 348 10.98 18.79 -16.41
C HIS A 348 10.83 18.66 -17.93
N LEU A 349 11.86 19.09 -18.70
CA LEU A 349 11.85 18.89 -20.15
C LEU A 349 11.82 17.41 -20.51
N LEU A 350 12.57 16.60 -19.78
CA LEU A 350 12.62 15.13 -19.99
C LEU A 350 11.24 14.48 -19.75
N GLN A 351 10.54 14.86 -18.68
CA GLN A 351 9.20 14.36 -18.39
C GLN A 351 8.22 14.73 -19.51
N ALA A 352 8.23 16.00 -19.95
CA ALA A 352 7.38 16.45 -21.02
C ALA A 352 7.66 15.74 -22.35
N ALA A 353 8.95 15.54 -22.70
CA ALA A 353 9.36 14.84 -23.90
C ALA A 353 8.96 13.35 -23.87
N LEU A 354 9.17 12.69 -22.73
CA LEU A 354 8.73 11.30 -22.55
C LEU A 354 7.23 11.14 -22.76
N ARG A 355 6.41 12.04 -22.21
CA ARG A 355 4.95 12.01 -22.41
C ARG A 355 4.56 12.27 -23.87
N LYS A 356 5.27 13.13 -24.58
CA LYS A 356 5.03 13.40 -26.01
C LYS A 356 5.37 12.21 -26.91
N VAL A 357 6.45 11.47 -26.59
CA VAL A 357 6.92 10.33 -27.40
C VAL A 357 6.24 9.02 -27.04
N LEU A 358 6.02 8.76 -25.74
CA LEU A 358 5.56 7.47 -25.23
C LEU A 358 4.07 7.46 -24.85
N GLY A 359 3.44 8.63 -24.74
CA GLY A 359 2.03 8.78 -24.39
C GLY A 359 1.78 9.42 -23.02
N SER A 360 0.55 9.91 -22.81
CA SER A 360 0.12 10.63 -21.61
C SER A 360 0.14 9.81 -20.32
N ASP A 361 0.18 8.47 -20.42
CA ASP A 361 0.19 7.54 -19.28
C ASP A 361 1.57 7.40 -18.62
N VAL A 362 2.57 8.08 -19.18
CA VAL A 362 3.88 8.20 -18.55
C VAL A 362 3.80 9.17 -17.38
N HIS A 363 4.11 8.65 -16.17
CA HIS A 363 4.15 9.41 -14.93
C HIS A 363 5.50 9.27 -14.26
N GLN A 364 5.95 10.32 -13.59
CA GLN A 364 7.16 10.25 -12.77
C GLN A 364 6.96 9.27 -11.62
N ALA A 365 7.89 8.33 -11.46
CA ALA A 365 7.95 7.38 -10.36
C ALA A 365 9.05 7.72 -9.32
N GLY A 366 9.97 8.61 -9.69
CA GLY A 366 11.03 9.13 -8.84
C GLY A 366 12.06 9.92 -9.65
N SER A 367 12.81 10.79 -8.97
CA SER A 367 13.95 11.52 -9.55
C SER A 367 15.09 11.65 -8.55
N ASP A 368 16.27 11.93 -9.06
CA ASP A 368 17.46 12.17 -8.27
C ASP A 368 18.47 12.96 -9.11
N ILE A 369 18.94 14.08 -8.58
CA ILE A 369 19.81 15.00 -9.29
C ILE A 369 21.12 15.18 -8.52
N THR A 370 22.22 15.03 -9.22
CA THR A 370 23.59 15.27 -8.72
C THR A 370 24.32 16.17 -9.71
N VAL A 371 25.48 16.66 -9.33
CA VAL A 371 26.32 17.47 -10.24
C VAL A 371 26.75 16.71 -11.52
N GLU A 372 26.69 15.39 -11.51
CA GLU A 372 27.11 14.54 -12.63
C GLU A 372 25.96 14.24 -13.60
N ARG A 373 24.72 14.15 -13.06
CA ARG A 373 23.58 13.65 -13.83
C ARG A 373 22.22 13.95 -13.20
N THR A 374 21.17 13.92 -14.02
CA THR A 374 19.82 13.62 -13.56
C THR A 374 19.48 12.14 -13.76
N ARG A 375 18.74 11.55 -12.81
CA ARG A 375 18.09 10.25 -12.89
C ARG A 375 16.58 10.47 -12.83
N PHE A 376 15.88 9.95 -13.81
CA PHE A 376 14.44 10.07 -13.91
C PHE A 376 13.81 8.68 -14.05
N ASP A 377 12.98 8.30 -13.08
CA ASP A 377 12.23 7.04 -13.05
C ASP A 377 10.79 7.35 -13.48
N PHE A 378 10.24 6.55 -14.40
CA PHE A 378 8.90 6.79 -14.96
C PHE A 378 8.16 5.48 -15.25
N THR A 379 6.82 5.56 -15.26
CA THR A 379 5.96 4.42 -15.58
C THR A 379 6.02 4.15 -17.08
N PHE A 380 6.47 2.93 -17.46
CA PHE A 380 6.41 2.45 -18.83
C PHE A 380 6.58 0.93 -18.84
N PRO A 381 5.72 0.16 -19.57
CA PRO A 381 5.64 -1.29 -19.39
C PRO A 381 6.77 -2.08 -20.04
N ARG A 382 7.49 -1.50 -21.01
CA ARG A 382 8.56 -2.15 -21.78
C ARG A 382 9.84 -1.34 -21.84
N LYS A 383 10.90 -1.93 -22.38
CA LYS A 383 12.11 -1.21 -22.74
C LYS A 383 11.81 -0.19 -23.85
N MET A 384 12.39 1.01 -23.76
CA MET A 384 12.36 1.97 -24.85
C MET A 384 13.21 1.47 -26.03
N THR A 385 12.75 1.76 -27.22
CA THR A 385 13.55 1.55 -28.44
C THR A 385 14.61 2.65 -28.57
N ASP A 386 15.68 2.36 -29.32
CA ASP A 386 16.73 3.36 -29.58
C ASP A 386 16.19 4.58 -30.36
N ALA A 387 15.13 4.40 -31.14
CA ALA A 387 14.42 5.50 -31.82
C ALA A 387 13.71 6.40 -30.80
N GLU A 388 12.91 5.82 -29.89
CA GLU A 388 12.22 6.57 -28.83
C GLU A 388 13.20 7.34 -27.94
N ILE A 389 14.35 6.76 -27.62
CA ILE A 389 15.39 7.44 -26.83
C ILE A 389 15.94 8.65 -27.59
N ARG A 390 16.23 8.49 -28.88
CA ARG A 390 16.71 9.60 -29.74
C ARG A 390 15.65 10.69 -29.89
N ASP A 391 14.39 10.32 -30.06
CA ASP A 391 13.29 11.26 -30.21
C ASP A 391 13.08 12.08 -28.93
N VAL A 392 13.14 11.44 -27.75
CA VAL A 392 13.09 12.14 -26.46
C VAL A 392 14.28 13.09 -26.31
N GLU A 393 15.51 12.63 -26.56
CA GLU A 393 16.72 13.46 -26.49
C GLU A 393 16.65 14.66 -27.45
N SER A 394 16.18 14.42 -28.67
CA SER A 394 16.02 15.47 -29.70
C SER A 394 14.97 16.50 -29.28
N LEU A 395 13.82 16.09 -28.75
CA LEU A 395 12.78 17.00 -28.28
C LEU A 395 13.23 17.87 -27.11
N VAL A 396 13.98 17.30 -26.17
CA VAL A 396 14.56 18.08 -25.06
C VAL A 396 15.57 19.08 -25.57
N ASN A 397 16.51 18.67 -26.41
CA ASN A 397 17.53 19.56 -26.95
C ASN A 397 16.94 20.63 -27.88
N LYS A 398 15.84 20.33 -28.59
CA LYS A 398 15.10 21.33 -29.33
C LYS A 398 14.48 22.40 -28.41
N ALA A 399 13.81 21.98 -27.32
CA ALA A 399 13.24 22.89 -26.33
C ALA A 399 14.31 23.78 -25.65
N ILE A 400 15.55 23.24 -25.51
CA ILE A 400 16.71 24.00 -25.03
C ILE A 400 17.14 25.07 -26.09
N ALA A 401 17.24 24.66 -27.34
CA ALA A 401 17.64 25.54 -28.44
C ALA A 401 16.57 26.63 -28.76
N ASP A 402 15.30 26.30 -28.55
CA ASP A 402 14.18 27.25 -28.72
C ASP A 402 14.16 28.39 -27.66
N ASP A 403 15.06 28.34 -26.67
CA ASP A 403 15.26 29.33 -25.61
C ASP A 403 13.98 29.76 -24.90
N LEU A 404 13.21 28.80 -24.43
CA LEU A 404 11.91 29.03 -23.81
C LEU A 404 12.03 29.69 -22.43
N LEU A 405 11.10 30.63 -22.14
CA LEU A 405 11.00 31.26 -20.82
C LEU A 405 10.58 30.23 -19.77
N VAL A 406 11.20 30.27 -18.59
CA VAL A 406 10.79 29.49 -17.42
C VAL A 406 10.18 30.46 -16.40
N SER A 407 8.90 30.34 -16.19
CA SER A 407 8.13 31.21 -15.29
C SER A 407 7.58 30.44 -14.10
N LYS A 408 7.41 31.16 -12.98
CA LYS A 408 6.86 30.61 -11.73
C LYS A 408 5.66 31.44 -11.30
N VAL A 409 4.58 30.74 -10.92
CA VAL A 409 3.39 31.36 -10.31
C VAL A 409 3.00 30.57 -9.07
N THR A 410 2.79 31.26 -7.95
CA THR A 410 2.27 30.63 -6.72
C THR A 410 0.75 30.72 -6.72
N LEU A 411 0.07 29.59 -6.63
CA LEU A 411 -1.38 29.46 -6.66
C LEU A 411 -1.92 28.68 -5.46
N SER A 412 -3.22 28.82 -5.18
CA SER A 412 -3.87 27.84 -4.32
C SER A 412 -3.76 26.45 -4.98
N ARG A 413 -3.69 25.39 -4.17
CA ARG A 413 -3.61 24.02 -4.71
C ARG A 413 -4.76 23.74 -5.68
N GLU A 414 -5.98 24.17 -5.32
CA GLU A 414 -7.17 23.97 -6.13
C GLU A 414 -7.08 24.66 -7.49
N ASP A 415 -6.58 25.92 -7.53
CA ASP A 415 -6.43 26.65 -8.77
C ASP A 415 -5.27 26.12 -9.61
N ALA A 416 -4.18 25.66 -8.96
CA ALA A 416 -3.05 25.05 -9.64
C ALA A 416 -3.46 23.74 -10.35
N GLU A 417 -4.27 22.91 -9.74
CA GLU A 417 -4.82 21.68 -10.34
C GLU A 417 -5.65 21.98 -11.59
N LYS A 418 -6.43 23.07 -11.59
CA LYS A 418 -7.23 23.54 -12.76
C LYS A 418 -6.37 23.99 -13.95
N THR A 419 -5.09 24.31 -13.73
CA THR A 419 -4.19 24.74 -14.82
C THR A 419 -3.71 23.59 -15.71
N GLY A 420 -3.99 22.34 -15.36
CA GLY A 420 -3.47 21.15 -16.03
C GLY A 420 -1.99 20.88 -15.74
N ALA A 421 -1.41 21.53 -14.73
CA ALA A 421 -0.04 21.27 -14.31
C ALA A 421 0.12 19.85 -13.74
N LEU A 422 1.21 19.18 -14.12
CA LEU A 422 1.53 17.85 -13.61
C LEU A 422 1.94 17.93 -12.14
N HIS A 423 1.46 16.99 -11.34
CA HIS A 423 1.81 16.88 -9.93
C HIS A 423 1.95 15.42 -9.50
N PHE A 424 2.64 15.20 -8.41
CA PHE A 424 2.93 13.87 -7.89
C PHE A 424 1.81 13.41 -6.96
N PHE A 425 0.99 12.43 -7.36
CA PHE A 425 -0.18 11.97 -6.59
C PHE A 425 0.13 11.46 -5.17
N LYS A 426 1.38 11.10 -4.88
CA LYS A 426 1.80 10.57 -3.58
C LYS A 426 2.31 11.62 -2.59
N MET A 427 2.43 12.88 -2.99
CA MET A 427 2.91 13.96 -2.11
C MET A 427 1.75 14.74 -1.49
N LYS A 428 1.85 15.03 -0.19
CA LYS A 428 0.98 16.01 0.46
C LYS A 428 1.52 17.40 0.14
N TYR A 429 0.87 18.09 -0.76
CA TYR A 429 1.20 19.47 -1.08
C TYR A 429 0.59 20.45 -0.06
N PRO A 430 1.25 21.58 0.26
CA PRO A 430 0.67 22.63 1.08
C PRO A 430 -0.55 23.28 0.38
N SER A 431 -1.25 24.16 1.10
CA SER A 431 -2.42 24.87 0.58
C SER A 431 -2.07 25.84 -0.58
N GLN A 432 -0.83 26.31 -0.63
CA GLN A 432 -0.28 27.06 -1.75
C GLN A 432 0.88 26.30 -2.37
N VAL A 433 0.95 26.29 -3.70
CA VAL A 433 1.96 25.57 -4.47
C VAL A 433 2.54 26.45 -5.57
N ASP A 434 3.82 26.24 -5.84
CA ASP A 434 4.47 26.88 -6.97
C ASP A 434 4.28 26.03 -8.23
N VAL A 435 3.80 26.65 -9.30
CA VAL A 435 3.65 26.08 -10.63
C VAL A 435 4.72 26.68 -11.54
N TYR A 436 5.62 25.82 -12.01
CA TYR A 436 6.62 26.20 -13.00
C TYR A 436 6.12 25.87 -14.41
N THR A 437 6.21 26.84 -15.31
CA THR A 437 5.84 26.70 -16.72
C THR A 437 7.05 26.99 -17.59
N VAL A 438 7.33 26.09 -18.53
CA VAL A 438 8.36 26.30 -19.58
C VAL A 438 7.67 26.58 -20.90
N GLY A 439 7.82 27.79 -21.40
CA GLY A 439 7.11 28.33 -22.55
C GLY A 439 6.13 29.42 -22.16
N GLU A 440 5.38 29.94 -23.12
CA GLU A 440 4.46 31.07 -22.93
C GLU A 440 3.05 30.75 -23.44
N GLY A 441 2.05 31.34 -22.77
CA GLY A 441 0.64 31.25 -23.15
C GLY A 441 0.09 29.82 -23.09
N ASP A 442 -0.70 29.44 -24.10
CA ASP A 442 -1.33 28.11 -24.18
C ASP A 442 -0.42 27.05 -24.85
N GLN A 443 0.77 27.47 -25.34
CA GLN A 443 1.74 26.57 -26.01
C GLN A 443 2.97 26.32 -25.13
N TRP A 444 2.75 25.91 -23.89
CA TRP A 444 3.84 25.54 -23.00
C TRP A 444 4.41 24.14 -23.33
N PHE A 445 5.73 23.97 -23.10
CA PHE A 445 6.41 22.70 -23.28
C PHE A 445 6.25 21.79 -22.06
N SER A 446 6.40 22.32 -20.84
CA SER A 446 6.20 21.67 -19.54
C SER A 446 5.49 22.61 -18.58
N LYS A 447 4.62 22.06 -17.72
CA LYS A 447 3.96 22.77 -16.63
C LYS A 447 3.79 21.81 -15.45
N GLU A 448 4.42 22.12 -14.30
CA GLU A 448 4.52 21.18 -13.18
C GLU A 448 4.50 21.88 -11.82
N PHE A 449 3.98 21.20 -10.79
CA PHE A 449 4.15 21.61 -9.40
C PHE A 449 5.58 21.33 -8.97
N CYS A 450 6.33 22.36 -8.62
CA CYS A 450 7.71 22.21 -8.20
C CYS A 450 8.13 23.32 -7.24
N GLY A 451 8.82 22.99 -6.17
CA GLY A 451 9.35 23.96 -5.20
C GLY A 451 10.83 24.31 -5.42
N GLY A 452 11.52 23.68 -6.38
CA GLY A 452 12.94 23.85 -6.58
C GLY A 452 13.29 25.06 -7.47
N PRO A 453 14.53 25.53 -7.44
CA PRO A 453 14.99 26.56 -8.37
C PRO A 453 15.17 25.98 -9.77
N HIS A 454 14.88 26.83 -10.76
CA HIS A 454 15.04 26.57 -12.19
C HIS A 454 15.83 27.67 -12.86
N VAL A 455 16.37 27.39 -14.05
CA VAL A 455 16.95 28.42 -14.93
C VAL A 455 15.86 29.39 -15.38
N GLN A 456 16.22 30.57 -15.79
CA GLN A 456 15.27 31.56 -16.30
C GLN A 456 14.88 31.27 -17.76
N ARG A 457 15.79 30.71 -18.54
CA ARG A 457 15.58 30.33 -19.93
C ARG A 457 16.20 28.96 -20.21
N THR A 458 15.56 28.20 -21.08
CA THR A 458 16.02 26.82 -21.36
C THR A 458 17.40 26.76 -22.02
N SER A 459 17.81 27.83 -22.76
CA SER A 459 19.16 27.91 -23.35
C SER A 459 20.30 27.84 -22.33
N GLU A 460 20.05 28.23 -21.07
CA GLU A 460 21.05 28.14 -19.99
C GLU A 460 21.45 26.67 -19.69
N ILE A 461 20.61 25.69 -20.06
CA ILE A 461 20.91 24.26 -19.92
C ILE A 461 22.04 23.87 -20.88
N LYS A 462 22.17 24.51 -22.02
CA LYS A 462 23.08 24.28 -23.15
C LYS A 462 22.74 23.01 -23.94
N GLY A 463 22.64 21.85 -23.28
CA GLY A 463 22.21 20.59 -23.88
C GLY A 463 22.21 19.43 -22.90
N ILE A 464 21.55 18.34 -23.28
CA ILE A 464 21.59 17.08 -22.53
C ILE A 464 21.91 15.90 -23.43
N LYS A 465 22.46 14.84 -22.81
CA LYS A 465 22.63 13.52 -23.41
C LYS A 465 22.02 12.45 -22.54
N ILE A 466 21.19 11.59 -23.12
CA ILE A 466 20.69 10.40 -22.44
C ILE A 466 21.81 9.34 -22.45
N ALA A 467 22.42 9.12 -21.28
CA ALA A 467 23.54 8.19 -21.13
C ALA A 467 23.09 6.73 -21.03
N LYS A 468 21.90 6.47 -20.43
CA LYS A 468 21.42 5.12 -20.18
C LYS A 468 19.90 5.07 -19.95
N GLU A 469 19.28 3.99 -20.46
CA GLU A 469 17.94 3.57 -20.15
C GLU A 469 17.95 2.16 -19.55
N GLU A 470 17.27 1.93 -18.42
CA GLU A 470 17.29 0.64 -17.73
C GLU A 470 15.98 0.36 -17.00
N ALA A 471 15.71 -0.92 -16.68
CA ALA A 471 14.58 -1.31 -15.85
C ALA A 471 14.88 -1.04 -14.36
N VAL A 472 13.90 -0.51 -13.62
CA VAL A 472 13.95 -0.38 -12.15
C VAL A 472 13.13 -1.46 -11.49
N SER A 473 11.89 -1.63 -11.95
CA SER A 473 10.96 -2.66 -11.50
C SER A 473 9.94 -2.95 -12.62
N ALA A 474 9.04 -3.89 -12.41
CA ALA A 474 7.96 -4.13 -13.37
C ALA A 474 7.16 -2.84 -13.61
N GLY A 475 7.02 -2.45 -14.86
CA GLY A 475 6.29 -1.23 -15.26
C GLY A 475 7.01 0.09 -14.95
N VAL A 476 8.25 0.09 -14.46
CA VAL A 476 9.03 1.30 -14.19
C VAL A 476 10.38 1.27 -14.90
N ARG A 477 10.64 2.29 -15.69
CA ARG A 477 11.87 2.51 -16.43
C ARG A 477 12.66 3.67 -15.83
N ARG A 478 13.95 3.73 -16.10
CA ARG A 478 14.88 4.76 -15.63
C ARG A 478 15.68 5.31 -16.78
N ILE A 479 15.75 6.63 -16.88
CA ILE A 479 16.70 7.34 -17.73
C ILE A 479 17.73 8.06 -16.83
N ARG A 480 18.97 8.04 -17.29
CA ARG A 480 20.05 8.89 -16.77
C ARG A 480 20.51 9.82 -17.89
N ALA A 481 20.48 11.11 -17.61
CA ALA A 481 20.96 12.12 -18.55
C ALA A 481 22.01 13.03 -17.89
N THR A 482 22.96 13.49 -18.70
CA THR A 482 24.03 14.40 -18.32
C THR A 482 23.94 15.69 -19.13
N LEU A 483 24.47 16.78 -18.59
CA LEU A 483 24.64 17.99 -19.39
C LEU A 483 25.69 17.80 -20.48
N VAL A 484 25.49 18.47 -21.59
CA VAL A 484 26.47 18.66 -22.66
C VAL A 484 26.75 20.16 -22.73
N ASP A 485 28.03 20.55 -22.54
CA ASP A 485 28.49 21.94 -22.57
C ASP A 485 28.74 22.44 -24.00
#